data_e9a0ef6183be22cf6440907cad59dd50
#
_entry.id   e9a0ef6183be22cf6440907cad59dd50
#
_cell.length_a   1.000
_cell.length_b   1.000
_cell.length_c   1.000
_cell.angle_alpha   90.00
_cell.angle_beta   90.00
_cell.angle_gamma   90.00
#
_symmetry.space_group_name_H-M   'P 1'
#
loop_
_entity.id
_entity.type
_entity.pdbx_description
1 polymer ?
#
loop_
_entity_poly.entity_id
_entity_poly.type
_entity_poly.pdbx_seq_one_letter_code
_entity_poly.pdbx_strand_id
1 'polypeptide(L)'
;MTDTTLKALRRDGAGKSVVRKMRQAGQTPAVVYGGDEAPVHLALDTHEADYLFRRISVENTIVDLEVEGEKGSVQTLVREIQTHPWKANILHVDFLRIQKGVAVDVEIPINLVGTPEGVRVEGGSLEQIIHEIPIRCIPSKIPEVIEVDVSGMEVGDVLHVSDVSFDEDIEVTISQERTTVSYTHLTLPTNREV
;
A
#
# COMPACT_ATOMS: atom_id res chain seq x y z
N MET A 1 -13.23 10.62 -10.18
CA MET A 1 -13.45 9.41 -9.37
C MET A 1 -12.83 8.27 -10.15
N THR A 2 -11.78 7.69 -9.66
CA THR A 2 -11.18 6.48 -10.26
C THR A 2 -12.18 5.35 -10.04
N ASP A 3 -12.58 4.68 -11.12
CA ASP A 3 -13.43 3.50 -11.02
C ASP A 3 -12.58 2.38 -10.39
N THR A 4 -12.90 2.03 -9.15
CA THR A 4 -12.18 1.03 -8.34
C THR A 4 -12.93 -0.31 -8.34
N THR A 5 -13.80 -0.53 -9.31
CA THR A 5 -14.59 -1.75 -9.45
C THR A 5 -13.81 -2.84 -10.17
N LEU A 6 -13.79 -4.04 -9.63
CA LEU A 6 -13.14 -5.21 -10.21
C LEU A 6 -14.11 -6.39 -10.26
N LYS A 7 -14.23 -7.02 -11.43
CA LYS A 7 -15.06 -8.20 -11.62
C LYS A 7 -14.35 -9.46 -11.15
N ALA A 8 -15.07 -10.30 -10.41
CA ALA A 8 -14.57 -11.54 -9.87
C ALA A 8 -15.53 -12.71 -10.16
N LEU A 9 -14.97 -13.83 -10.56
CA LEU A 9 -15.70 -15.09 -10.76
C LEU A 9 -15.52 -15.96 -9.52
N ARG A 10 -16.61 -16.53 -9.01
CA ARG A 10 -16.51 -17.51 -7.94
C ARG A 10 -15.92 -18.82 -8.45
N ARG A 11 -14.98 -19.42 -7.73
CA ARG A 11 -14.37 -20.70 -8.08
C ARG A 11 -14.58 -21.75 -7.00
N ASP A 12 -14.97 -22.95 -7.40
CA ASP A 12 -15.15 -24.10 -6.51
C ASP A 12 -13.89 -24.99 -6.44
N GLY A 13 -12.97 -24.82 -7.41
CA GLY A 13 -11.78 -25.64 -7.51
C GLY A 13 -10.61 -25.09 -6.66
N ALA A 14 -10.02 -25.98 -5.85
CA ALA A 14 -8.79 -25.72 -5.13
C ALA A 14 -7.64 -26.64 -5.60
N GLY A 15 -6.39 -26.22 -5.32
CA GLY A 15 -5.21 -27.03 -5.56
C GLY A 15 -4.33 -26.56 -6.72
N LYS A 16 -3.08 -27.04 -6.69
CA LYS A 16 -1.97 -26.58 -7.56
C LYS A 16 -2.25 -26.72 -9.06
N SER A 17 -2.89 -27.81 -9.49
CA SER A 17 -3.18 -28.06 -10.91
C SER A 17 -4.24 -27.11 -11.47
N VAL A 18 -5.28 -26.81 -10.67
CA VAL A 18 -6.36 -25.88 -11.04
C VAL A 18 -5.81 -24.47 -11.18
N VAL A 19 -5.10 -23.99 -10.16
CA VAL A 19 -4.49 -22.66 -10.13
C VAL A 19 -3.49 -22.44 -11.27
N ARG A 20 -2.70 -23.49 -11.62
CA ARG A 20 -1.78 -23.41 -12.77
C ARG A 20 -2.52 -23.21 -14.09
N LYS A 21 -3.63 -23.96 -14.31
CA LYS A 21 -4.44 -23.83 -15.53
C LYS A 21 -5.10 -22.45 -15.63
N MET A 22 -5.60 -21.93 -14.50
CA MET A 22 -6.19 -20.58 -14.44
C MET A 22 -5.19 -19.51 -14.87
N ARG A 23 -3.97 -19.53 -14.29
CA ARG A 23 -2.92 -18.58 -14.66
C ARG A 23 -2.52 -18.68 -16.13
N GLN A 24 -2.55 -19.89 -16.72
CA GLN A 24 -2.31 -20.09 -18.15
C GLN A 24 -3.46 -19.54 -19.02
N ALA A 25 -4.68 -19.51 -18.49
CA ALA A 25 -5.85 -18.94 -19.15
C ALA A 25 -5.99 -17.41 -18.94
N GLY A 26 -4.99 -16.74 -18.33
CA GLY A 26 -5.05 -15.31 -18.07
C GLY A 26 -5.89 -14.93 -16.85
N GLN A 27 -6.15 -15.87 -15.95
CA GLN A 27 -6.88 -15.60 -14.71
C GLN A 27 -5.97 -15.66 -13.50
N THR A 28 -6.10 -14.68 -12.60
CA THR A 28 -5.40 -14.62 -11.34
C THR A 28 -6.30 -15.16 -10.21
N PRO A 29 -5.85 -16.17 -9.45
CA PRO A 29 -6.56 -16.63 -8.29
C PRO A 29 -6.55 -15.56 -7.18
N ALA A 30 -7.69 -15.40 -6.53
CA ALA A 30 -7.83 -14.51 -5.39
C ALA A 30 -8.67 -15.17 -4.28
N VAL A 31 -8.64 -14.58 -3.11
CA VAL A 31 -9.49 -14.94 -1.98
C VAL A 31 -10.03 -13.66 -1.34
N VAL A 32 -11.31 -13.68 -0.98
CA VAL A 32 -11.91 -12.65 -0.14
C VAL A 32 -12.29 -13.26 1.20
N TYR A 33 -11.85 -12.63 2.28
CA TYR A 33 -12.10 -13.09 3.64
C TYR A 33 -12.35 -11.90 4.58
N GLY A 34 -12.71 -12.18 5.81
CA GLY A 34 -13.05 -11.18 6.82
C GLY A 34 -14.56 -10.99 7.00
N GLY A 35 -14.91 -10.27 8.06
CA GLY A 35 -16.32 -10.19 8.49
C GLY A 35 -16.82 -11.50 9.06
N ASP A 36 -18.15 -11.64 9.09
CA ASP A 36 -18.83 -12.83 9.64
C ASP A 36 -19.02 -13.95 8.61
N GLU A 37 -18.60 -13.73 7.35
CA GLU A 37 -18.79 -14.67 6.27
C GLU A 37 -17.55 -15.55 6.03
N ALA A 38 -17.78 -16.77 5.54
CA ALA A 38 -16.71 -17.69 5.18
C ALA A 38 -15.86 -17.12 4.03
N PRO A 39 -14.56 -17.46 3.99
CA PRO A 39 -13.69 -17.10 2.88
C PRO A 39 -14.23 -17.63 1.54
N VAL A 40 -14.21 -16.78 0.51
CA VAL A 40 -14.65 -17.13 -0.85
C VAL A 40 -13.45 -17.10 -1.79
N HIS A 41 -13.27 -18.17 -2.53
CA HIS A 41 -12.24 -18.25 -3.56
C HIS A 41 -12.73 -17.63 -4.85
N LEU A 42 -11.93 -16.74 -5.40
CA LEU A 42 -12.24 -15.97 -6.59
C LEU A 42 -11.20 -16.18 -7.70
N ALA A 43 -11.61 -15.86 -8.91
CA ALA A 43 -10.77 -15.73 -10.08
C ALA A 43 -10.97 -14.34 -10.68
N LEU A 44 -9.90 -13.62 -10.90
CA LEU A 44 -9.90 -12.30 -11.52
C LEU A 44 -9.35 -12.40 -12.93
N ASP A 45 -9.77 -11.53 -13.83
CA ASP A 45 -9.04 -11.32 -15.07
C ASP A 45 -7.69 -10.65 -14.75
N THR A 46 -6.59 -11.28 -15.20
CA THR A 46 -5.24 -10.81 -14.86
C THR A 46 -4.95 -9.42 -15.44
N HIS A 47 -5.49 -9.12 -16.63
CA HIS A 47 -5.25 -7.84 -17.28
C HIS A 47 -6.00 -6.71 -16.58
N GLU A 48 -7.28 -6.93 -16.24
CA GLU A 48 -8.09 -5.96 -15.51
C GLU A 48 -7.51 -5.69 -14.12
N ALA A 49 -7.09 -6.74 -13.41
CA ALA A 49 -6.47 -6.62 -12.09
C ALA A 49 -5.13 -5.86 -12.15
N ASP A 50 -4.23 -6.20 -13.07
CA ASP A 50 -2.94 -5.51 -13.23
C ASP A 50 -3.14 -4.03 -13.61
N TYR A 51 -4.10 -3.75 -14.50
CA TYR A 51 -4.43 -2.38 -14.91
C TYR A 51 -4.96 -1.54 -13.75
N LEU A 52 -5.84 -2.11 -12.91
CA LEU A 52 -6.38 -1.42 -11.74
C LEU A 52 -5.28 -1.15 -10.72
N PHE A 53 -4.52 -2.19 -10.33
CA PHE A 53 -3.50 -2.08 -9.27
C PHE A 53 -2.31 -1.17 -9.61
N ARG A 54 -2.06 -0.93 -10.89
CA ARG A 54 -1.06 0.08 -11.30
C ARG A 54 -1.55 1.52 -11.19
N ARG A 55 -2.85 1.73 -11.06
CA ARG A 55 -3.47 3.07 -11.04
C ARG A 55 -3.87 3.53 -9.67
N ILE A 56 -3.96 2.64 -8.72
CA ILE A 56 -4.38 2.92 -7.35
C ILE A 56 -3.24 2.63 -6.37
N SER A 57 -3.28 3.29 -5.24
CA SER A 57 -2.47 2.90 -4.09
C SER A 57 -3.13 1.66 -3.47
N VAL A 58 -2.52 0.49 -3.69
CA VAL A 58 -3.15 -0.81 -3.40
C VAL A 58 -3.42 -1.01 -1.91
N GLU A 59 -2.55 -0.45 -1.07
CA GLU A 59 -2.51 -0.71 0.37
C GLU A 59 -3.60 0.00 1.16
N ASN A 60 -4.13 1.11 0.61
CA ASN A 60 -5.10 1.96 1.30
C ASN A 60 -6.36 2.29 0.47
N THR A 61 -6.47 1.75 -0.75
CA THR A 61 -7.64 2.00 -1.60
C THR A 61 -8.70 0.93 -1.44
N ILE A 62 -9.96 1.36 -1.25
CA ILE A 62 -11.10 0.47 -1.21
C ILE A 62 -11.45 0.02 -2.63
N VAL A 63 -11.51 -1.28 -2.84
CA VAL A 63 -11.87 -1.92 -4.11
C VAL A 63 -13.25 -2.55 -3.98
N ASP A 64 -14.16 -2.18 -4.88
CA ASP A 64 -15.48 -2.77 -5.00
C ASP A 64 -15.42 -4.04 -5.86
N LEU A 65 -15.56 -5.21 -5.25
CA LEU A 65 -15.60 -6.49 -5.96
C LEU A 65 -17.01 -6.83 -6.41
N GLU A 66 -17.20 -6.97 -7.72
CA GLU A 66 -18.43 -7.53 -8.31
C GLU A 66 -18.26 -9.04 -8.50
N VAL A 67 -18.82 -9.82 -7.58
CA VAL A 67 -18.75 -11.29 -7.66
C VAL A 67 -19.90 -11.82 -8.51
N GLU A 68 -19.58 -12.62 -9.53
CA GLU A 68 -20.60 -13.23 -10.40
C GLU A 68 -21.53 -14.12 -9.59
N GLY A 69 -22.84 -13.88 -9.72
CA GLY A 69 -23.90 -14.60 -9.00
C GLY A 69 -24.30 -13.97 -7.68
N GLU A 70 -23.63 -12.95 -7.19
CA GLU A 70 -24.04 -12.16 -6.02
C GLU A 70 -24.71 -10.86 -6.45
N LYS A 71 -25.69 -10.41 -5.65
CA LYS A 71 -26.35 -9.12 -5.89
C LYS A 71 -25.61 -8.01 -5.17
N GLY A 72 -24.89 -7.16 -5.92
CA GLY A 72 -24.17 -6.00 -5.41
C GLY A 72 -22.66 -6.18 -5.42
N SER A 73 -21.94 -5.11 -5.07
CA SER A 73 -20.50 -5.12 -4.89
C SER A 73 -20.13 -5.33 -3.42
N VAL A 74 -19.03 -6.02 -3.18
CA VAL A 74 -18.46 -6.22 -1.85
C VAL A 74 -17.28 -5.25 -1.70
N GLN A 75 -17.36 -4.36 -0.71
CA GLN A 75 -16.27 -3.44 -0.40
C GLN A 75 -15.13 -4.19 0.27
N THR A 76 -13.95 -4.06 -0.30
CA THR A 76 -12.75 -4.76 0.16
C THR A 76 -11.53 -3.86 0.14
N LEU A 77 -10.56 -4.20 0.99
CA LEU A 77 -9.18 -3.73 0.89
C LEU A 77 -8.30 -4.84 0.33
N VAL A 78 -7.34 -4.47 -0.48
CA VAL A 78 -6.29 -5.41 -0.90
C VAL A 78 -5.32 -5.57 0.26
N ARG A 79 -5.16 -6.81 0.75
CA ARG A 79 -4.27 -7.10 1.87
C ARG A 79 -2.88 -7.52 1.42
N GLU A 80 -2.82 -8.30 0.35
CA GLU A 80 -1.56 -8.79 -0.21
C GLU A 80 -1.70 -9.04 -1.71
N ILE A 81 -0.69 -8.64 -2.47
CA ILE A 81 -0.52 -9.02 -3.87
C ILE A 81 0.78 -9.81 -4.01
N GLN A 82 0.65 -11.09 -4.30
CA GLN A 82 1.79 -11.92 -4.63
C GLN A 82 2.15 -11.79 -6.10
N THR A 83 3.35 -11.34 -6.38
CA THR A 83 3.87 -11.18 -7.74
C THR A 83 4.97 -12.19 -8.05
N HIS A 84 5.16 -12.47 -9.33
CA HIS A 84 6.25 -13.35 -9.74
C HIS A 84 7.58 -12.57 -9.76
N PRO A 85 8.67 -13.09 -9.14
CA PRO A 85 9.92 -12.31 -8.95
C PRO A 85 10.59 -11.84 -10.26
N TRP A 86 10.39 -12.55 -11.36
CA TRP A 86 11.03 -12.26 -12.65
C TRP A 86 10.05 -11.83 -13.77
N LYS A 87 8.78 -12.09 -13.57
CA LYS A 87 7.73 -11.76 -14.54
C LYS A 87 6.79 -10.78 -13.87
N ALA A 88 6.44 -9.71 -14.56
CA ALA A 88 5.45 -8.75 -14.08
C ALA A 88 4.02 -9.35 -14.07
N ASN A 89 3.85 -10.52 -13.44
CA ASN A 89 2.57 -11.23 -13.37
C ASN A 89 2.13 -11.37 -11.92
N ILE A 90 0.89 -11.08 -11.65
CA ILE A 90 0.24 -11.31 -10.36
C ILE A 90 -0.02 -12.81 -10.19
N LEU A 91 0.40 -13.37 -9.07
CA LEU A 91 0.20 -14.78 -8.75
C LEU A 91 -1.01 -15.03 -7.86
N HIS A 92 -1.29 -14.14 -6.92
CA HIS A 92 -2.41 -14.23 -5.99
C HIS A 92 -2.77 -12.85 -5.49
N VAL A 93 -4.04 -12.65 -5.14
CA VAL A 93 -4.52 -11.43 -4.48
C VAL A 93 -5.41 -11.81 -3.30
N ASP A 94 -5.11 -11.21 -2.16
CA ASP A 94 -5.87 -11.37 -0.93
C ASP A 94 -6.68 -10.11 -0.66
N PHE A 95 -8.01 -10.29 -0.53
CA PHE A 95 -8.93 -9.21 -0.22
C PHE A 95 -9.53 -9.39 1.17
N LEU A 96 -9.51 -8.30 1.94
CA LEU A 96 -10.17 -8.21 3.24
C LEU A 96 -11.50 -7.49 3.09
N ARG A 97 -12.61 -8.13 3.48
CA ARG A 97 -13.92 -7.48 3.50
C ARG A 97 -13.96 -6.37 4.53
N ILE A 98 -14.49 -5.24 4.11
CA ILE A 98 -14.67 -4.07 4.98
C ILE A 98 -16.06 -4.14 5.62
N GLN A 99 -16.09 -3.98 6.94
CA GLN A 99 -17.32 -3.76 7.69
C GLN A 99 -17.42 -2.29 8.09
N LYS A 100 -18.60 -1.69 7.89
CA LYS A 100 -18.82 -0.30 8.28
C LYS A 100 -18.66 -0.13 9.80
N GLY A 101 -17.81 0.83 10.20
CA GLY A 101 -17.57 1.13 11.60
C GLY A 101 -16.58 0.22 12.33
N VAL A 102 -15.99 -0.75 11.66
CA VAL A 102 -14.89 -1.57 12.19
C VAL A 102 -13.57 -0.99 11.71
N ALA A 103 -12.68 -0.68 12.66
CA ALA A 103 -11.35 -0.19 12.32
C ALA A 103 -10.53 -1.29 11.62
N VAL A 104 -9.77 -0.87 10.61
CA VAL A 104 -8.87 -1.74 9.83
C VAL A 104 -7.44 -1.23 9.92
N ASP A 105 -6.50 -2.16 9.89
CA ASP A 105 -5.08 -1.85 9.82
C ASP A 105 -4.70 -1.70 8.35
N VAL A 106 -4.16 -0.52 8.00
CA VAL A 106 -3.72 -0.17 6.63
C VAL A 106 -2.35 0.48 6.67
N GLU A 107 -1.59 0.36 5.60
CA GLU A 107 -0.32 1.03 5.41
C GLU A 107 -0.53 2.23 4.50
N ILE A 108 -0.10 3.42 4.94
CA ILE A 108 -0.29 4.67 4.19
C ILE A 108 1.06 5.17 3.71
N PRO A 109 1.22 5.45 2.41
CA PRO A 109 2.45 5.99 1.88
C PRO A 109 2.69 7.43 2.37
N ILE A 110 3.96 7.74 2.66
CA ILE A 110 4.43 9.07 3.02
C ILE A 110 4.97 9.76 1.78
N ASN A 111 4.47 10.95 1.51
CA ASN A 111 5.01 11.82 0.47
C ASN A 111 5.73 13.02 1.11
N LEU A 112 7.01 13.18 0.78
CA LEU A 112 7.79 14.32 1.23
C LEU A 112 7.51 15.52 0.35
N VAL A 113 7.06 16.61 0.96
CA VAL A 113 6.74 17.87 0.27
C VAL A 113 7.82 18.91 0.60
N GLY A 114 8.25 19.63 -0.43
CA GLY A 114 9.29 20.64 -0.31
C GLY A 114 10.69 20.13 -0.62
N THR A 115 11.64 21.05 -0.64
CA THR A 115 13.08 20.75 -0.82
C THR A 115 13.84 21.42 0.30
N PRO A 116 14.53 20.66 1.17
CA PRO A 116 15.32 21.22 2.27
C PRO A 116 16.37 22.22 1.75
N GLU A 117 16.56 23.31 2.48
CA GLU A 117 17.55 24.32 2.11
C GLU A 117 18.96 23.72 2.03
N GLY A 118 19.31 22.79 2.89
CA GLY A 118 20.58 22.11 2.90
C GLY A 118 20.83 21.29 1.63
N VAL A 119 19.82 20.61 1.03
CA VAL A 119 19.98 19.91 -0.26
C VAL A 119 20.36 20.91 -1.36
N ARG A 120 19.72 22.09 -1.36
CA ARG A 120 19.91 23.10 -2.38
C ARG A 120 21.25 23.85 -2.26
N VAL A 121 21.69 24.12 -1.02
CA VAL A 121 22.86 24.97 -0.74
C VAL A 121 24.12 24.16 -0.44
N GLU A 122 23.99 23.08 0.30
CA GLU A 122 25.12 22.32 0.86
C GLU A 122 25.35 20.95 0.18
N GLY A 123 24.47 20.55 -0.77
CA GLY A 123 24.61 19.29 -1.51
C GLY A 123 24.41 18.03 -0.65
N GLY A 124 23.67 18.13 0.45
CA GLY A 124 23.34 17.00 1.29
C GLY A 124 22.35 16.03 0.66
N SER A 125 22.21 14.85 1.22
CA SER A 125 21.29 13.80 0.79
C SER A 125 20.18 13.60 1.82
N LEU A 126 18.93 13.68 1.35
CA LEU A 126 17.76 13.33 2.12
C LEU A 126 17.50 11.83 1.97
N GLU A 127 17.46 11.10 3.07
CA GLU A 127 17.17 9.68 3.09
C GLU A 127 15.85 9.42 3.80
N GLN A 128 14.89 8.88 3.06
CA GLN A 128 13.61 8.44 3.61
C GLN A 128 13.76 6.99 4.09
N ILE A 129 13.62 6.77 5.41
CA ILE A 129 13.79 5.47 6.05
C ILE A 129 12.46 4.71 6.07
N ILE A 130 11.36 5.42 6.32
CA ILE A 130 10.02 4.86 6.34
C ILE A 130 9.26 5.43 5.15
N HIS A 131 8.82 4.58 4.24
CA HIS A 131 8.02 4.95 3.07
C HIS A 131 6.52 4.85 3.35
N GLU A 132 6.12 4.00 4.31
CA GLU A 132 4.74 3.68 4.64
C GLU A 132 4.57 3.59 6.16
N ILE A 133 3.47 4.16 6.69
CA ILE A 133 3.14 4.09 8.11
C ILE A 133 1.93 3.18 8.29
N PRO A 134 2.03 2.10 9.09
CA PRO A 134 0.89 1.30 9.46
C PRO A 134 0.03 2.07 10.48
N ILE A 135 -1.21 2.29 10.10
CA ILE A 135 -2.22 2.96 10.90
C ILE A 135 -3.45 2.08 11.07
N ARG A 136 -4.20 2.35 12.12
CA ARG A 136 -5.52 1.79 12.37
C ARG A 136 -6.56 2.89 12.29
N CYS A 137 -7.51 2.78 11.38
CA CYS A 137 -8.58 3.76 11.23
C CYS A 137 -9.86 3.14 10.67
N ILE A 138 -10.95 3.92 10.70
CA ILE A 138 -12.22 3.53 10.06
C ILE A 138 -12.08 3.66 8.54
N PRO A 139 -12.62 2.72 7.74
CA PRO A 139 -12.48 2.72 6.28
C PRO A 139 -12.87 4.02 5.58
N SER A 140 -13.84 4.75 6.14
CA SER A 140 -14.30 6.04 5.59
C SER A 140 -13.31 7.20 5.79
N LYS A 141 -12.28 7.02 6.60
CA LYS A 141 -11.30 8.04 6.97
C LYS A 141 -9.86 7.65 6.59
N ILE A 142 -9.70 6.69 5.73
CA ILE A 142 -8.38 6.29 5.21
C ILE A 142 -7.87 7.42 4.31
N PRO A 143 -6.74 8.09 4.65
CA PRO A 143 -6.13 9.07 3.76
C PRO A 143 -5.41 8.37 2.60
N GLU A 144 -5.35 9.00 1.43
CA GLU A 144 -4.64 8.46 0.28
C GLU A 144 -3.11 8.55 0.46
N VAL A 145 -2.64 9.64 1.08
CA VAL A 145 -1.21 9.92 1.28
C VAL A 145 -1.04 10.76 2.53
N ILE A 146 0.05 10.57 3.27
CA ILE A 146 0.47 11.44 4.36
C ILE A 146 1.55 12.37 3.82
N GLU A 147 1.28 13.67 3.79
CA GLU A 147 2.24 14.68 3.36
C GLU A 147 3.09 15.16 4.54
N VAL A 148 4.41 15.12 4.37
CA VAL A 148 5.38 15.59 5.37
C VAL A 148 6.20 16.70 4.76
N ASP A 149 6.11 17.91 5.31
CA ASP A 149 6.90 19.05 4.86
C ASP A 149 8.33 18.98 5.41
N VAL A 150 9.27 18.85 4.48
CA VAL A 150 10.72 18.80 4.79
C VAL A 150 11.45 20.09 4.43
N SER A 151 10.74 21.15 4.04
CA SER A 151 11.34 22.41 3.56
C SER A 151 12.25 23.08 4.61
N GLY A 152 11.92 22.96 5.89
CA GLY A 152 12.64 23.59 7.00
C GLY A 152 13.77 22.74 7.59
N MET A 153 14.07 21.56 7.04
CA MET A 153 15.12 20.69 7.59
C MET A 153 16.52 21.19 7.28
N GLU A 154 17.39 21.17 8.29
CA GLU A 154 18.82 21.45 8.20
C GLU A 154 19.64 20.14 8.13
N VAL A 155 20.93 20.28 7.81
CA VAL A 155 21.85 19.12 7.74
C VAL A 155 22.04 18.54 9.15
N GLY A 156 21.73 17.26 9.30
CA GLY A 156 21.78 16.52 10.56
C GLY A 156 20.44 16.38 11.27
N ASP A 157 19.39 17.02 10.74
CA ASP A 157 18.05 16.88 11.30
C ASP A 157 17.46 15.50 11.02
N VAL A 158 16.62 15.06 11.94
CA VAL A 158 15.90 13.79 11.87
C VAL A 158 14.44 14.05 12.20
N LEU A 159 13.54 13.64 11.31
CA LEU A 159 12.11 13.64 11.57
C LEU A 159 11.66 12.27 12.08
N HIS A 160 10.90 12.30 13.17
CA HIS A 160 10.29 11.12 13.77
C HIS A 160 8.81 11.02 13.37
N VAL A 161 8.23 9.85 13.59
CA VAL A 161 6.79 9.64 13.37
C VAL A 161 5.95 10.59 14.23
N SER A 162 6.44 10.99 15.42
CA SER A 162 5.80 11.98 16.30
C SER A 162 5.63 13.36 15.70
N ASP A 163 6.47 13.73 14.74
CA ASP A 163 6.48 15.06 14.12
C ASP A 163 5.51 15.15 12.92
N VAL A 164 4.95 14.00 12.55
CA VAL A 164 3.94 13.91 11.49
C VAL A 164 2.57 14.20 12.07
N SER A 165 1.83 15.10 11.43
CA SER A 165 0.46 15.42 11.83
C SER A 165 -0.51 14.37 11.31
N PHE A 166 -1.22 13.72 12.24
CA PHE A 166 -2.30 12.79 11.93
C PHE A 166 -3.65 13.36 12.37
N ASP A 167 -4.72 12.96 11.68
CA ASP A 167 -6.08 13.26 12.12
C ASP A 167 -6.39 12.53 13.45
N GLU A 168 -7.29 13.11 14.28
CA GLU A 168 -7.64 12.57 15.61
C GLU A 168 -8.21 11.14 15.60
N ASP A 169 -8.71 10.69 14.46
CA ASP A 169 -9.34 9.37 14.27
C ASP A 169 -8.35 8.29 13.78
N ILE A 170 -7.06 8.62 13.67
CA ILE A 170 -6.01 7.73 13.18
C ILE A 170 -5.13 7.28 14.35
N GLU A 171 -5.07 5.98 14.58
CA GLU A 171 -4.20 5.37 15.55
C GLU A 171 -2.95 4.82 14.85
N VAL A 172 -1.78 5.36 15.17
CA VAL A 172 -0.50 4.89 14.63
C VAL A 172 -0.06 3.64 15.39
N THR A 173 0.19 2.56 14.66
CA THR A 173 0.52 1.24 15.25
C THR A 173 2.01 1.06 15.54
N ILE A 174 2.88 1.90 14.96
CA ILE A 174 4.34 1.83 15.20
C ILE A 174 4.78 2.83 16.28
N SER A 175 5.99 2.61 16.83
CA SER A 175 6.59 3.50 17.82
C SER A 175 6.79 4.90 17.23
N GLN A 176 6.32 5.90 17.94
CA GLN A 176 6.41 7.32 17.57
C GLN A 176 7.85 7.84 17.53
N GLU A 177 8.79 7.18 18.25
CA GLU A 177 10.22 7.51 18.25
C GLU A 177 10.96 7.03 16.98
N ARG A 178 10.28 6.31 16.10
CA ARG A 178 10.91 5.77 14.90
C ARG A 178 11.19 6.87 13.90
N THR A 179 12.42 6.88 13.38
CA THR A 179 12.86 7.87 12.37
C THR A 179 12.14 7.65 11.04
N THR A 180 11.48 8.68 10.55
CA THR A 180 10.80 8.70 9.26
C THR A 180 11.74 9.13 8.17
N VAL A 181 12.45 10.24 8.39
CA VAL A 181 13.39 10.84 7.44
C VAL A 181 14.64 11.26 8.18
N SER A 182 15.80 10.98 7.61
CA SER A 182 17.08 11.51 8.07
C SER A 182 17.77 12.31 7.00
N TYR A 183 18.42 13.40 7.42
CA TYR A 183 19.19 14.23 6.51
C TYR A 183 20.69 14.06 6.81
N THR A 184 21.45 13.53 5.87
CA THR A 184 22.87 13.27 6.02
C THR A 184 23.70 14.05 5.01
N HIS A 185 24.86 14.55 5.45
CA HIS A 185 25.87 15.14 4.57
C HIS A 185 26.79 14.04 4.04
N LEU A 186 26.89 13.91 2.72
CA LEU A 186 27.90 13.05 2.09
C LEU A 186 29.28 13.73 2.23
N THR A 187 30.04 13.34 3.23
CA THR A 187 31.47 13.65 3.24
C THR A 187 32.14 12.78 2.18
N LEU A 188 32.52 13.38 1.05
CA LEU A 188 33.45 12.74 0.14
C LEU A 188 34.75 12.44 0.90
N PRO A 189 35.28 11.21 0.85
CA PRO A 189 36.57 10.92 1.41
C PRO A 189 37.60 11.80 0.66
N THR A 190 38.15 12.78 1.37
CA THR A 190 39.28 13.54 0.90
C THR A 190 40.47 12.57 0.80
N ASN A 191 40.73 12.07 -0.41
CA ASN A 191 41.99 11.41 -0.71
C ASN A 191 43.11 12.48 -0.56
N ARG A 192 43.72 12.51 0.63
CA ARG A 192 45.02 13.14 0.80
C ARG A 192 46.05 12.16 0.26
N GLU A 193 46.36 12.28 -1.00
CA GLU A 193 47.65 11.79 -1.49
C GLU A 193 48.72 12.77 -1.01
N VAL A 194 49.65 12.25 -0.25
CA VAL A 194 50.94 12.85 0.07
C VAL A 194 51.98 12.10 -0.73
#